data_00cd09293ffe247159b80a6a34bf99b9
#
_entry.id   00cd09293ffe247159b80a6a34bf99b9
#
_cell.length_a   1.000
_cell.length_b   1.000
_cell.length_c   1.000
_cell.angle_alpha   90.00
_cell.angle_beta   90.00
_cell.angle_gamma   90.00
#
_symmetry.space_group_name_H-M   'P 1'
#
loop_
_entity.id
_entity.type
_entity.pdbx_description
1 polymer ?
#
loop_
_entity_poly.entity_id
_entity_poly.type
_entity_poly.pdbx_seq_one_letter_code
_entity_poly.pdbx_strand_id
1 'polypeptide(L)'
;GMALGGKKDNADWRVYCVLGDGECDEGSVWEAALQAHQFKLDNLIAIIDHNRMQSLDFCENTLALEPFGDKWRAFGWNVIETDGNDVDAVEKALRQAQENRGSGRPTVVIAVTTKGKGVSFMENDILWHYRTPQGEEYDAALAELEAQRP
;
A
#
# COMPACT_ATOMS: atom_id res chain seq x y z
N GLY A 1 -11.33 -8.99 10.35
CA GLY A 1 -12.61 -9.17 11.09
C GLY A 1 -13.81 -8.78 10.24
N MET A 2 -13.83 -7.57 9.68
CA MET A 2 -14.93 -7.09 8.80
C MET A 2 -15.11 -7.96 7.55
N ALA A 3 -14.02 -8.35 6.90
CA ALA A 3 -14.11 -9.23 5.72
C ALA A 3 -14.69 -10.60 6.07
N LEU A 4 -14.25 -11.19 7.18
CA LEU A 4 -14.80 -12.47 7.66
C LEU A 4 -16.28 -12.35 8.05
N GLY A 5 -16.67 -11.25 8.73
CA GLY A 5 -18.07 -10.96 9.05
C GLY A 5 -18.93 -10.90 7.80
N GLY A 6 -18.49 -10.12 6.80
CA GLY A 6 -19.20 -10.03 5.52
C GLY A 6 -19.39 -11.37 4.82
N LYS A 7 -18.39 -12.26 4.86
CA LYS A 7 -18.54 -13.63 4.31
C LYS A 7 -19.53 -14.46 5.09
N LYS A 8 -19.54 -14.38 6.41
CA LYS A 8 -20.50 -15.12 7.26
C LYS A 8 -21.93 -14.66 7.04
N ASP A 9 -22.12 -13.36 6.82
CA ASP A 9 -23.43 -12.74 6.59
C ASP A 9 -23.88 -12.81 5.13
N ASN A 10 -23.08 -13.46 4.24
CA ASN A 10 -23.28 -13.47 2.79
C ASN A 10 -23.46 -12.07 2.19
N ALA A 11 -22.78 -11.08 2.77
CA ALA A 11 -22.82 -9.71 2.32
C ALA A 11 -21.94 -9.52 1.06
N ASP A 12 -22.27 -8.50 0.26
CA ASP A 12 -21.61 -8.22 -1.01
C ASP A 12 -20.51 -7.17 -0.93
N TRP A 13 -20.30 -6.56 0.24
CA TRP A 13 -19.27 -5.54 0.41
C TRP A 13 -17.83 -6.09 0.32
N ARG A 14 -16.93 -5.21 -0.02
CA ARG A 14 -15.49 -5.43 0.00
C ARG A 14 -14.87 -4.64 1.14
N VAL A 15 -13.76 -5.13 1.65
CA VAL A 15 -12.95 -4.45 2.67
C VAL A 15 -11.61 -4.07 2.05
N TYR A 16 -11.27 -2.79 2.14
CA TYR A 16 -9.99 -2.26 1.72
C TYR A 16 -9.18 -1.92 2.97
N CYS A 17 -7.93 -2.33 3.01
CA CYS A 17 -6.99 -2.04 4.08
C CYS A 17 -5.74 -1.42 3.48
N VAL A 18 -5.44 -0.18 3.85
CA VAL A 18 -4.21 0.49 3.41
C VAL A 18 -3.15 0.28 4.47
N LEU A 19 -1.96 -0.12 4.04
CA LEU A 19 -0.80 -0.41 4.86
C LEU A 19 0.41 0.35 4.31
N GLY A 20 1.31 0.79 5.19
CA GLY A 20 2.66 1.17 4.78
C GLY A 20 3.55 -0.06 4.63
N ASP A 21 4.61 0.04 3.85
CA ASP A 21 5.59 -1.05 3.74
C ASP A 21 6.32 -1.28 5.08
N GLY A 22 6.76 -0.23 5.77
CA GLY A 22 7.32 -0.35 7.12
C GLY A 22 6.35 -0.93 8.16
N GLU A 23 5.03 -0.73 7.99
CA GLU A 23 4.02 -1.39 8.82
C GLU A 23 4.00 -2.91 8.61
N CYS A 24 4.42 -3.38 7.45
CA CYS A 24 4.54 -4.81 7.16
C CYS A 24 5.72 -5.50 7.88
N ASP A 25 6.54 -4.77 8.65
CA ASP A 25 7.49 -5.36 9.60
C ASP A 25 6.79 -5.90 10.84
N GLU A 26 5.52 -5.50 11.07
CA GLU A 26 4.70 -5.99 12.17
C GLU A 26 4.25 -7.44 11.96
N GLY A 27 4.53 -8.31 12.94
CA GLY A 27 4.13 -9.73 12.89
C GLY A 27 2.62 -9.92 12.72
N SER A 28 1.81 -9.01 13.30
CA SER A 28 0.36 -9.03 13.21
C SER A 28 -0.19 -8.93 11.78
N VAL A 29 0.54 -8.24 10.88
CA VAL A 29 0.19 -8.17 9.45
C VAL A 29 0.28 -9.55 8.81
N TRP A 30 1.35 -10.29 9.08
CA TRP A 30 1.56 -11.63 8.52
C TRP A 30 0.64 -12.68 9.15
N GLU A 31 0.31 -12.56 10.43
CA GLU A 31 -0.70 -13.39 11.07
C GLU A 31 -2.08 -13.18 10.42
N ALA A 32 -2.45 -11.93 10.18
CA ALA A 32 -3.69 -11.59 9.46
C ALA A 32 -3.67 -12.10 8.01
N ALA A 33 -2.52 -12.04 7.35
CA ALA A 33 -2.35 -12.54 5.98
C ALA A 33 -2.57 -14.04 5.89
N LEU A 34 -2.01 -14.83 6.83
CA LEU A 34 -2.25 -16.28 6.92
C LEU A 34 -3.74 -16.59 7.14
N GLN A 35 -4.38 -15.88 8.08
CA GLN A 35 -5.80 -16.09 8.37
C GLN A 35 -6.69 -15.71 7.18
N ALA A 36 -6.38 -14.61 6.48
CA ALA A 36 -7.15 -14.17 5.33
C ALA A 36 -7.16 -15.23 4.22
N HIS A 37 -6.02 -15.86 3.95
CA HIS A 37 -5.95 -16.98 3.02
C HIS A 37 -6.71 -18.21 3.53
N GLN A 38 -6.52 -18.59 4.80
CA GLN A 38 -7.20 -19.75 5.40
C GLN A 38 -8.72 -19.63 5.33
N PHE A 39 -9.26 -18.43 5.59
CA PHE A 39 -10.70 -18.16 5.53
C PHE A 39 -11.20 -17.76 4.13
N LYS A 40 -10.33 -17.81 3.13
CA LYS A 40 -10.64 -17.49 1.73
C LYS A 40 -11.31 -16.12 1.58
N LEU A 41 -10.73 -15.09 2.22
CA LEU A 41 -11.30 -13.74 2.26
C LEU A 41 -11.07 -12.99 0.93
N ASP A 42 -11.69 -13.46 -0.15
CA ASP A 42 -11.62 -12.85 -1.47
C ASP A 42 -12.41 -11.53 -1.60
N ASN A 43 -13.02 -11.10 -0.52
CA ASN A 43 -13.60 -9.78 -0.32
C ASN A 43 -12.65 -8.81 0.42
N LEU A 44 -11.41 -9.22 0.73
CA LEU A 44 -10.37 -8.39 1.32
C LEU A 44 -9.34 -7.99 0.27
N ILE A 45 -9.10 -6.69 0.15
CA ILE A 45 -8.08 -6.09 -0.69
C ILE A 45 -7.16 -5.28 0.22
N ALA A 46 -5.91 -5.68 0.34
CA ALA A 46 -4.86 -4.88 0.96
C ALA A 46 -4.22 -3.98 -0.10
N ILE A 47 -3.89 -2.74 0.26
CA ILE A 47 -3.17 -1.80 -0.60
C ILE A 47 -1.93 -1.37 0.19
N ILE A 48 -0.75 -1.58 -0.37
CA ILE A 48 0.50 -1.23 0.29
C ILE A 48 1.11 -0.02 -0.41
N ASP A 49 1.28 1.05 0.36
CA ASP A 49 2.14 2.17 -0.04
C ASP A 49 3.60 1.72 0.09
N HIS A 50 4.16 1.26 -1.03
CA HIS A 50 5.53 0.74 -1.08
C HIS A 50 6.50 1.83 -1.53
N ASN A 51 6.79 2.76 -0.62
CA ASN A 51 7.72 3.85 -0.83
C ASN A 51 9.16 3.51 -0.39
N ARG A 52 9.38 2.31 0.15
CA ARG A 52 10.67 1.78 0.63
C ARG A 52 11.30 2.54 1.80
N MET A 53 10.49 3.36 2.47
CA MET A 53 10.94 4.19 3.58
C MET A 53 10.06 3.99 4.80
N GLN A 54 10.69 3.93 5.95
CA GLN A 54 10.01 3.92 7.23
C GLN A 54 10.57 5.00 8.15
N SER A 55 10.05 5.08 9.37
CA SER A 55 10.36 6.19 10.28
C SER A 55 11.82 6.32 10.65
N LEU A 56 12.62 5.26 10.61
CA LEU A 56 14.02 5.28 11.04
C LEU A 56 15.00 5.43 9.87
N ASP A 57 14.73 4.75 8.75
CA ASP A 57 15.59 4.70 7.57
C ASP A 57 14.82 4.07 6.40
N PHE A 58 15.52 3.77 5.31
CA PHE A 58 14.98 2.92 4.26
C PHE A 58 14.67 1.51 4.78
N CYS A 59 13.63 0.87 4.23
CA CYS A 59 13.23 -0.47 4.65
C CYS A 59 14.39 -1.47 4.55
N GLU A 60 15.22 -1.39 3.51
CA GLU A 60 16.36 -2.29 3.30
C GLU A 60 17.43 -2.18 4.41
N ASN A 61 17.56 -1.02 5.06
CA ASN A 61 18.49 -0.78 6.13
C ASN A 61 17.92 -1.13 7.51
N THR A 62 16.60 -1.15 7.64
CA THR A 62 15.91 -1.40 8.92
C THR A 62 15.50 -2.87 9.04
N LEU A 63 14.58 -3.30 8.20
CA LEU A 63 14.18 -4.71 8.06
C LEU A 63 13.75 -4.95 6.61
N ALA A 64 14.56 -5.71 5.86
CA ALA A 64 14.38 -5.90 4.43
C ALA A 64 13.11 -6.68 4.11
N LEU A 65 12.20 -6.07 3.36
CA LEU A 65 10.95 -6.68 2.93
C LEU A 65 11.09 -7.50 1.64
N GLU A 66 12.08 -7.20 0.82
CA GLU A 66 12.26 -7.89 -0.47
C GLU A 66 12.66 -9.38 -0.33
N PRO A 67 12.25 -10.27 -1.21
CA PRO A 67 11.33 -10.05 -2.33
C PRO A 67 9.86 -9.96 -1.84
N PHE A 68 9.32 -8.74 -1.80
CA PHE A 68 8.09 -8.44 -1.08
C PHE A 68 6.84 -9.11 -1.69
N GLY A 69 6.68 -8.98 -3.00
CA GLY A 69 5.57 -9.62 -3.71
C GLY A 69 5.57 -11.14 -3.58
N ASP A 70 6.77 -11.77 -3.56
CA ASP A 70 6.87 -13.23 -3.43
C ASP A 70 6.49 -13.71 -2.03
N LYS A 71 6.77 -12.93 -0.98
CA LYS A 71 6.30 -13.22 0.37
C LYS A 71 4.77 -13.27 0.41
N TRP A 72 4.08 -12.29 -0.15
CA TRP A 72 2.61 -12.28 -0.24
C TRP A 72 2.07 -13.44 -1.08
N ARG A 73 2.73 -13.78 -2.20
CA ARG A 73 2.37 -14.97 -3.01
C ARG A 73 2.50 -16.26 -2.21
N ALA A 74 3.58 -16.39 -1.42
CA ALA A 74 3.80 -17.56 -0.55
C ALA A 74 2.73 -17.69 0.55
N PHE A 75 2.16 -16.56 1.02
CA PHE A 75 1.02 -16.55 1.94
C PHE A 75 -0.33 -16.83 1.24
N GLY A 76 -0.33 -17.12 -0.06
CA GLY A 76 -1.51 -17.52 -0.82
C GLY A 76 -2.36 -16.37 -1.35
N TRP A 77 -1.85 -15.15 -1.37
CA TRP A 77 -2.55 -13.98 -1.88
C TRP A 77 -2.40 -13.84 -3.40
N ASN A 78 -3.38 -13.22 -4.04
CA ASN A 78 -3.19 -12.62 -5.37
C ASN A 78 -2.39 -11.34 -5.20
N VAL A 79 -1.35 -11.14 -6.02
CA VAL A 79 -0.47 -9.98 -5.95
C VAL A 79 -0.55 -9.20 -7.24
N ILE A 80 -0.82 -7.91 -7.13
CA ILE A 80 -0.83 -6.94 -8.22
C ILE A 80 0.20 -5.87 -7.86
N GLU A 81 1.18 -5.65 -8.71
CA GLU A 81 2.18 -4.59 -8.55
C GLU A 81 1.87 -3.47 -9.55
N THR A 82 1.91 -2.22 -9.10
CA THR A 82 1.54 -1.07 -9.93
C THR A 82 2.36 0.16 -9.58
N ASP A 83 2.45 1.12 -10.52
CA ASP A 83 2.93 2.46 -10.20
C ASP A 83 1.89 3.17 -9.31
N GLY A 84 2.28 3.44 -8.06
CA GLY A 84 1.39 4.06 -7.07
C GLY A 84 1.28 5.59 -7.21
N ASN A 85 2.11 6.22 -8.03
CA ASN A 85 2.02 7.64 -8.34
C ASN A 85 1.24 7.92 -9.64
N ASP A 86 0.84 6.90 -10.38
CA ASP A 86 -0.04 6.99 -11.55
C ASP A 86 -1.48 6.60 -11.15
N VAL A 87 -2.39 7.58 -11.18
CA VAL A 87 -3.80 7.39 -10.78
C VAL A 87 -4.50 6.35 -11.68
N ASP A 88 -4.25 6.37 -12.98
CA ASP A 88 -4.88 5.45 -13.93
C ASP A 88 -4.38 4.02 -13.71
N ALA A 89 -3.09 3.85 -13.41
CA ALA A 89 -2.49 2.56 -13.08
C ALA A 89 -3.07 2.00 -11.77
N VAL A 90 -3.22 2.84 -10.74
CA VAL A 90 -3.84 2.45 -9.47
C VAL A 90 -5.31 2.08 -9.66
N GLU A 91 -6.09 2.88 -10.41
CA GLU A 91 -7.49 2.55 -10.71
C GLU A 91 -7.60 1.19 -11.39
N LYS A 92 -6.78 0.94 -12.42
CA LYS A 92 -6.75 -0.34 -13.13
C LYS A 92 -6.42 -1.51 -12.19
N ALA A 93 -5.41 -1.34 -11.33
CA ALA A 93 -5.04 -2.36 -10.35
C ALA A 93 -6.17 -2.67 -9.37
N LEU A 94 -6.87 -1.64 -8.88
CA LEU A 94 -8.01 -1.81 -7.98
C LEU A 94 -9.20 -2.50 -8.67
N ARG A 95 -9.49 -2.17 -9.92
CA ARG A 95 -10.52 -2.87 -10.71
C ARG A 95 -10.17 -4.35 -10.89
N GLN A 96 -8.93 -4.66 -11.25
CA GLN A 96 -8.44 -6.03 -11.35
C GLN A 96 -8.54 -6.78 -10.01
N ALA A 97 -8.22 -6.11 -8.88
CA ALA A 97 -8.38 -6.70 -7.56
C ALA A 97 -9.85 -7.03 -7.23
N GLN A 98 -10.78 -6.19 -7.68
CA GLN A 98 -12.22 -6.44 -7.49
C GLN A 98 -12.73 -7.64 -8.30
N GLU A 99 -12.16 -7.91 -9.46
CA GLU A 99 -12.52 -9.05 -10.33
C GLU A 99 -12.11 -10.39 -9.70
N ASN A 100 -11.14 -10.39 -8.76
CA ASN A 100 -10.72 -11.60 -8.05
C ASN A 100 -11.75 -12.15 -7.05
N ARG A 101 -12.87 -11.45 -6.83
CA ARG A 101 -13.96 -11.94 -5.98
C ARG A 101 -14.53 -13.26 -6.53
N GLY A 102 -14.70 -14.24 -5.66
CA GLY A 102 -15.09 -15.61 -6.04
C GLY A 102 -13.90 -16.54 -6.26
N SER A 103 -12.66 -16.02 -6.27
CA SER A 103 -11.45 -16.84 -6.41
C SER A 103 -11.10 -17.63 -5.13
N GLY A 104 -11.66 -17.24 -3.98
CA GLY A 104 -11.30 -17.76 -2.67
C GLY A 104 -9.92 -17.28 -2.18
N ARG A 105 -9.33 -16.26 -2.79
CA ARG A 105 -8.01 -15.72 -2.42
C ARG A 105 -8.09 -14.22 -2.17
N PRO A 106 -7.56 -13.71 -1.05
CA PRO A 106 -7.43 -12.27 -0.84
C PRO A 106 -6.45 -11.67 -1.85
N THR A 107 -6.55 -10.36 -2.08
CA THR A 107 -5.67 -9.65 -3.02
C THR A 107 -4.89 -8.57 -2.31
N VAL A 108 -3.61 -8.44 -2.64
CA VAL A 108 -2.76 -7.31 -2.27
C VAL A 108 -2.37 -6.54 -3.52
N VAL A 109 -2.53 -5.23 -3.47
CA VAL A 109 -2.02 -4.28 -4.46
C VAL A 109 -0.79 -3.61 -3.85
N ILE A 110 0.38 -3.87 -4.41
CA ILE A 110 1.64 -3.23 -4.02
C ILE A 110 1.81 -2.02 -4.94
N ALA A 111 1.52 -0.85 -4.41
CA ALA A 111 1.65 0.42 -5.11
C ALA A 111 3.04 0.99 -4.85
N VAL A 112 3.92 0.89 -5.85
CA VAL A 112 5.28 1.45 -5.76
C VAL A 112 5.18 2.96 -5.88
N THR A 113 5.55 3.66 -4.82
CA THR A 113 5.44 5.12 -4.72
C THR A 113 6.78 5.78 -4.45
N THR A 114 6.82 7.08 -4.65
CA THR A 114 7.89 7.96 -4.19
C THR A 114 7.37 8.78 -3.02
N LYS A 115 7.96 8.63 -1.84
CA LYS A 115 7.60 9.47 -0.70
C LYS A 115 7.91 10.93 -1.02
N GLY A 116 6.95 11.83 -0.75
CA GLY A 116 7.09 13.27 -1.06
C GLY A 116 6.92 13.64 -2.54
N LYS A 117 6.36 12.74 -3.35
CA LYS A 117 6.18 12.93 -4.80
C LYS A 117 5.55 14.26 -5.15
N GLY A 118 6.17 14.98 -6.09
CA GLY A 118 5.70 16.27 -6.59
C GLY A 118 6.38 17.47 -5.94
N VAL A 119 7.18 17.27 -4.87
CA VAL A 119 7.97 18.33 -4.24
C VAL A 119 9.43 17.88 -4.19
N SER A 120 10.26 18.51 -5.03
CA SER A 120 11.62 18.02 -5.34
C SER A 120 12.50 17.80 -4.11
N PHE A 121 12.44 18.69 -3.13
CA PHE A 121 13.25 18.60 -1.89
C PHE A 121 12.66 17.62 -0.86
N MET A 122 11.44 17.09 -1.09
CA MET A 122 10.79 16.12 -0.21
C MET A 122 10.91 14.69 -0.74
N GLU A 123 11.17 14.51 -2.03
CA GLU A 123 11.22 13.19 -2.64
C GLU A 123 12.34 12.34 -2.05
N ASN A 124 11.99 11.16 -1.53
CA ASN A 124 12.91 10.17 -0.94
C ASN A 124 13.78 10.70 0.21
N ASP A 125 13.29 11.69 0.95
CA ASP A 125 13.97 12.21 2.12
C ASP A 125 13.20 11.86 3.41
N ILE A 126 13.88 11.14 4.32
CA ILE A 126 13.34 10.65 5.60
C ILE A 126 12.88 11.79 6.51
N LEU A 127 13.53 12.96 6.42
CA LEU A 127 13.19 14.14 7.22
C LEU A 127 11.68 14.46 7.14
N TRP A 128 11.08 14.29 5.97
CA TRP A 128 9.67 14.60 5.69
C TRP A 128 8.69 13.53 6.15
N HIS A 129 9.17 12.50 6.82
CA HIS A 129 8.30 11.57 7.53
C HIS A 129 7.69 12.21 8.78
N TYR A 130 8.42 13.12 9.41
CA TYR A 130 8.05 13.75 10.68
C TYR A 130 7.84 15.26 10.59
N ARG A 131 8.38 15.89 9.56
CA ARG A 131 8.40 17.32 9.41
C ARG A 131 7.37 17.79 8.38
N THR A 132 6.79 18.95 8.64
CA THR A 132 5.93 19.67 7.70
C THR A 132 6.71 20.88 7.18
N PRO A 133 6.71 21.20 5.87
CA PRO A 133 7.33 22.39 5.33
C PRO A 133 6.72 23.65 5.94
N GLN A 134 7.54 24.64 6.27
CA GLN A 134 7.14 25.91 6.88
C GLN A 134 7.89 27.09 6.24
N GLY A 135 7.25 28.28 6.26
CA GLY A 135 7.86 29.50 5.69
C GLY A 135 8.22 29.33 4.22
N GLU A 136 9.46 29.63 3.87
CA GLU A 136 9.97 29.55 2.50
C GLU A 136 9.88 28.11 1.90
N GLU A 137 10.02 27.07 2.73
CA GLU A 137 9.84 25.69 2.28
C GLU A 137 8.39 25.40 1.87
N TYR A 138 7.42 25.94 2.61
CA TYR A 138 6.01 25.83 2.26
C TYR A 138 5.69 26.53 0.94
N ASP A 139 6.18 27.76 0.78
CA ASP A 139 5.97 28.55 -0.43
C ASP A 139 6.60 27.87 -1.66
N ALA A 140 7.81 27.29 -1.50
CA ALA A 140 8.47 26.54 -2.55
C ALA A 140 7.70 25.26 -2.92
N ALA A 141 7.25 24.49 -1.93
CA ALA A 141 6.45 23.28 -2.17
C ALA A 141 5.15 23.59 -2.91
N LEU A 142 4.46 24.67 -2.50
CA LEU A 142 3.23 25.10 -3.14
C LEU A 142 3.47 25.51 -4.60
N ALA A 143 4.54 26.26 -4.86
CA ALA A 143 4.90 26.69 -6.21
C ALA A 143 5.22 25.50 -7.14
N GLU A 144 5.94 24.48 -6.66
CA GLU A 144 6.21 23.25 -7.43
C GLU A 144 4.92 22.48 -7.76
N LEU A 145 4.01 22.36 -6.80
CA LEU A 145 2.72 21.66 -7.01
C LEU A 145 1.79 22.44 -7.97
N GLU A 146 1.77 23.77 -7.87
CA GLU A 146 0.97 24.60 -8.78
C GLU A 146 1.50 24.56 -10.22
N ALA A 147 2.82 24.47 -10.39
CA ALA A 147 3.44 24.36 -11.72
C ALA A 147 3.13 23.01 -12.42
N GLN A 148 2.73 22.00 -11.65
CA GLN A 148 2.37 20.65 -12.17
C GLN A 148 0.86 20.49 -12.39
N ARG A 149 0.07 21.51 -12.14
CA ARG A 149 -1.39 21.47 -12.40
C ARG A 149 -1.66 21.25 -13.89
N PRO A 150 -2.53 20.26 -14.23
CA PRO A 150 -2.95 20.03 -15.61
C PRO A 150 -3.74 21.20 -16.20
#